data_460df63177e339a4b2fd76dbf8719b25
#
_entry.id   460df63177e339a4b2fd76dbf8719b25
#
_cell.length_a   1.000
_cell.length_b   1.000
_cell.length_c   1.000
_cell.angle_alpha   90.00
_cell.angle_beta   90.00
_cell.angle_gamma   90.00
#
_symmetry.space_group_name_H-M   'P 1'
#
loop_
_entity.id
_entity.type
_entity.pdbx_description
1 polymer ?
#
loop_
_entity_poly.entity_id
_entity_poly.type
_entity_poly.pdbx_seq_one_letter_code
_entity_poly.pdbx_strand_id
1 'polypeptide(L)'
;MDIVRIEKVNLVDAVYTQLRELLISGKWPEGTKIPSENELCREFSVSRVVIREALQKLRDEKLIVTRQGVGTYAANPSNFSPTDQEFVLSEQTYRDFLLFREGVEINAIRLTRKTATEEDYQRMEQCVDAMQAAYDTKDQYNLADYNFHLAVVSAGHNELLTRAMIANQNTIVSVFTAMNAVPDARDFGVNSHRQIVQNLREKQIKQVIDSYAEMGKYNLARLHRFFKDSK
;
A
#
# COMPACT_ATOMS: atom_id res chain seq x y z
N MET A 1 34.14 -14.91 42.13
CA MET A 1 34.35 -14.09 40.91
C MET A 1 32.96 -13.97 40.24
N ASP A 2 32.25 -12.87 40.48
CA ASP A 2 30.93 -12.70 39.89
C ASP A 2 31.11 -12.10 38.48
N ILE A 3 30.96 -12.95 37.48
CA ILE A 3 31.00 -12.54 36.06
C ILE A 3 29.59 -12.01 35.72
N VAL A 4 29.48 -10.70 35.54
CA VAL A 4 28.26 -10.09 35.06
C VAL A 4 28.09 -10.37 33.56
N ARG A 5 26.96 -10.93 33.17
CA ARG A 5 26.64 -11.24 31.76
C ARG A 5 26.47 -9.92 31.01
N ILE A 6 27.31 -9.67 30.00
CA ILE A 6 27.18 -8.52 29.11
C ILE A 6 25.99 -8.80 28.18
N GLU A 7 24.98 -7.93 28.16
CA GLU A 7 23.92 -7.98 27.14
C GLU A 7 24.53 -7.79 25.76
N LYS A 8 24.37 -8.79 24.91
CA LYS A 8 24.90 -8.78 23.54
C LYS A 8 24.06 -7.82 22.70
N VAL A 9 24.57 -6.61 22.45
CA VAL A 9 23.99 -5.74 21.44
C VAL A 9 24.06 -6.46 20.10
N ASN A 10 22.93 -6.69 19.45
CA ASN A 10 22.89 -7.28 18.10
C ASN A 10 23.36 -6.22 17.09
N LEU A 11 24.65 -6.24 16.77
CA LEU A 11 25.26 -5.28 15.84
C LEU A 11 24.63 -5.34 14.44
N VAL A 12 24.13 -6.49 14.01
CA VAL A 12 23.43 -6.63 12.73
C VAL A 12 22.15 -5.83 12.73
N ASP A 13 21.34 -5.94 13.79
CA ASP A 13 20.09 -5.23 13.90
C ASP A 13 20.31 -3.71 14.06
N ALA A 14 21.35 -3.31 14.78
CA ALA A 14 21.72 -1.90 14.93
C ALA A 14 22.10 -1.25 13.60
N VAL A 15 22.97 -1.91 12.82
CA VAL A 15 23.37 -1.44 11.47
C VAL A 15 22.17 -1.45 10.52
N TYR A 16 21.39 -2.53 10.49
CA TYR A 16 20.19 -2.66 9.68
C TYR A 16 19.21 -1.54 9.96
N THR A 17 18.92 -1.23 11.25
CA THR A 17 17.96 -0.18 11.63
C THR A 17 18.41 1.19 11.14
N GLN A 18 19.69 1.55 11.32
CA GLN A 18 20.20 2.83 10.86
C GLN A 18 20.18 2.97 9.33
N LEU A 19 20.60 1.94 8.59
CA LEU A 19 20.56 1.95 7.14
C LEU A 19 19.12 2.03 6.62
N ARG A 20 18.22 1.28 7.24
CA ARG A 20 16.79 1.29 6.93
C ARG A 20 16.18 2.67 7.14
N GLU A 21 16.53 3.35 8.20
CA GLU A 21 16.05 4.71 8.51
C GLU A 21 16.51 5.72 7.44
N LEU A 22 17.77 5.63 6.98
CA LEU A 22 18.27 6.49 5.89
C LEU A 22 17.49 6.29 4.58
N LEU A 23 17.08 5.06 4.28
CA LEU A 23 16.32 4.71 3.09
C LEU A 23 14.85 5.21 3.21
N ILE A 24 14.19 4.91 4.32
CA ILE A 24 12.76 5.23 4.53
C ILE A 24 12.54 6.73 4.73
N SER A 25 13.45 7.44 5.42
CA SER A 25 13.35 8.88 5.62
C SER A 25 13.59 9.70 4.34
N GLY A 26 14.00 9.04 3.24
CA GLY A 26 14.32 9.72 1.98
C GLY A 26 15.67 10.44 1.99
N LYS A 27 16.49 10.28 3.02
CA LYS A 27 17.89 10.78 3.03
C LYS A 27 18.72 10.11 1.94
N TRP A 28 18.42 8.85 1.62
CA TRP A 28 18.91 8.14 0.45
C TRP A 28 17.74 7.90 -0.54
N PRO A 29 17.49 8.84 -1.47
CA PRO A 29 16.45 8.69 -2.48
C PRO A 29 16.68 7.46 -3.37
N GLU A 30 15.64 7.00 -4.06
CA GLU A 30 15.75 5.95 -5.07
C GLU A 30 16.89 6.22 -6.05
N GLY A 31 17.65 5.19 -6.37
CA GLY A 31 18.80 5.27 -7.26
C GLY A 31 20.07 5.80 -6.61
N THR A 32 20.04 6.22 -5.34
CA THR A 32 21.24 6.61 -4.61
C THR A 32 22.15 5.39 -4.48
N LYS A 33 23.41 5.53 -4.88
CA LYS A 33 24.43 4.50 -4.68
C LYS A 33 24.80 4.40 -3.20
N ILE A 34 24.57 3.23 -2.64
CA ILE A 34 24.92 2.93 -1.24
C ILE A 34 26.44 2.73 -1.13
N PRO A 35 27.07 3.20 -0.04
CA PRO A 35 28.48 2.94 0.21
C PRO A 35 28.81 1.44 0.15
N SER A 36 30.00 1.10 -0.33
CA SER A 36 30.45 -0.29 -0.43
C SER A 36 30.52 -0.97 0.94
N GLU A 37 30.51 -2.31 0.97
CA GLU A 37 30.68 -3.09 2.21
C GLU A 37 31.92 -2.63 3.01
N ASN A 38 33.02 -2.29 2.32
CA ASN A 38 34.25 -1.81 2.96
C ASN A 38 34.10 -0.43 3.59
N GLU A 39 33.38 0.47 2.93
CA GLU A 39 33.08 1.80 3.46
C GLU A 39 32.18 1.69 4.67
N LEU A 40 31.10 0.91 4.56
CA LEU A 40 30.19 0.66 5.69
C LEU A 40 30.87 0.00 6.89
N CYS A 41 31.81 -0.94 6.66
CA CYS A 41 32.62 -1.51 7.74
C CYS A 41 33.41 -0.46 8.50
N ARG A 42 33.97 0.53 7.80
CA ARG A 42 34.74 1.63 8.42
C ARG A 42 33.81 2.60 9.16
N GLU A 43 32.72 2.99 8.52
CA GLU A 43 31.72 3.94 9.09
C GLU A 43 31.12 3.41 10.39
N PHE A 44 30.67 2.14 10.36
CA PHE A 44 30.03 1.50 11.51
C PHE A 44 31.02 0.86 12.50
N SER A 45 32.30 0.79 12.16
CA SER A 45 33.32 0.10 12.95
C SER A 45 32.97 -1.37 13.29
N VAL A 46 32.39 -2.10 12.33
CA VAL A 46 31.93 -3.48 12.47
C VAL A 46 32.57 -4.39 11.41
N SER A 47 32.47 -5.72 11.63
CA SER A 47 33.00 -6.71 10.71
C SER A 47 32.18 -6.76 9.40
N ARG A 48 32.82 -7.26 8.32
CA ARG A 48 32.13 -7.51 7.03
C ARG A 48 30.92 -8.43 7.15
N VAL A 49 30.98 -9.42 8.07
CA VAL A 49 29.88 -10.35 8.30
C VAL A 49 28.61 -9.58 8.75
N VAL A 50 28.79 -8.67 9.73
CA VAL A 50 27.69 -7.84 10.25
C VAL A 50 27.09 -6.99 9.13
N ILE A 51 27.92 -6.32 8.31
CA ILE A 51 27.46 -5.50 7.20
C ILE A 51 26.69 -6.35 6.15
N ARG A 52 27.26 -7.52 5.79
CA ARG A 52 26.61 -8.39 4.78
C ARG A 52 25.25 -8.91 5.24
N GLU A 53 25.14 -9.31 6.51
CA GLU A 53 23.85 -9.74 7.07
C GLU A 53 22.83 -8.59 7.13
N ALA A 54 23.25 -7.39 7.53
CA ALA A 54 22.39 -6.22 7.54
C ALA A 54 21.93 -5.84 6.11
N LEU A 55 22.85 -5.81 5.13
CA LEU A 55 22.52 -5.57 3.73
C LEU A 55 21.66 -6.70 3.13
N GLN A 56 21.82 -7.95 3.59
CA GLN A 56 20.95 -9.04 3.16
C GLN A 56 19.52 -8.80 3.62
N LYS A 57 19.30 -8.44 4.88
CA LYS A 57 17.96 -8.06 5.38
C LYS A 57 17.34 -6.94 4.54
N LEU A 58 18.11 -5.89 4.20
CA LEU A 58 17.63 -4.80 3.36
C LEU A 58 17.31 -5.23 1.92
N ARG A 59 18.05 -6.22 1.37
CA ARG A 59 17.73 -6.83 0.06
C ARG A 59 16.46 -7.66 0.13
N ASP A 60 16.30 -8.44 1.18
CA ASP A 60 15.12 -9.28 1.40
C ASP A 60 13.87 -8.40 1.54
N GLU A 61 14.01 -7.21 2.11
CA GLU A 61 12.99 -6.17 2.16
C GLU A 61 12.91 -5.32 0.88
N LYS A 62 13.71 -5.61 -0.16
CA LYS A 62 13.78 -4.86 -1.42
C LYS A 62 14.03 -3.35 -1.27
N LEU A 63 14.53 -2.92 -0.12
CA LEU A 63 14.94 -1.54 0.10
C LEU A 63 16.22 -1.17 -0.67
N ILE A 64 16.97 -2.17 -1.09
CA ILE A 64 18.17 -1.99 -1.90
C ILE A 64 18.24 -3.04 -3.02
N VAL A 65 18.85 -2.66 -4.13
CA VAL A 65 19.10 -3.51 -5.29
C VAL A 65 20.59 -3.56 -5.57
N THR A 66 21.16 -4.77 -5.71
CA THR A 66 22.56 -4.95 -6.08
C THR A 66 22.68 -5.25 -7.57
N ARG A 67 23.47 -4.45 -8.28
CA ARG A 67 23.85 -4.67 -9.68
C ARG A 67 25.26 -5.23 -9.71
N GLN A 68 25.42 -6.46 -10.19
CA GLN A 68 26.70 -7.17 -10.19
C GLN A 68 27.78 -6.35 -10.91
N GLY A 69 28.93 -6.17 -10.27
CA GLY A 69 30.05 -5.39 -10.81
C GLY A 69 29.87 -3.85 -10.78
N VAL A 70 28.71 -3.33 -10.40
CA VAL A 70 28.40 -1.89 -10.44
C VAL A 70 28.22 -1.31 -9.04
N GLY A 71 27.48 -2.00 -8.18
CA GLY A 71 27.25 -1.58 -6.80
C GLY A 71 25.83 -1.86 -6.29
N THR A 72 25.58 -1.41 -5.08
CA THR A 72 24.26 -1.48 -4.43
C THR A 72 23.61 -0.10 -4.44
N TYR A 73 22.32 -0.05 -4.70
CA TYR A 73 21.54 1.18 -4.86
C TYR A 73 20.29 1.14 -4.01
N ALA A 74 19.87 2.30 -3.51
CA ALA A 74 18.59 2.46 -2.85
C ALA A 74 17.47 2.15 -3.86
N ALA A 75 16.53 1.30 -3.45
CA ALA A 75 15.31 1.02 -4.20
C ALA A 75 14.20 1.99 -3.75
N ASN A 76 13.16 2.12 -4.58
CA ASN A 76 12.03 2.97 -4.21
C ASN A 76 11.32 2.38 -2.99
N PRO A 77 11.20 3.11 -1.88
CA PRO A 77 10.41 2.67 -0.74
C PRO A 77 8.94 2.40 -1.06
N SER A 78 8.42 3.02 -2.14
CA SER A 78 7.08 2.76 -2.66
C SER A 78 6.94 1.37 -3.31
N ASN A 79 8.06 0.72 -3.66
CA ASN A 79 8.10 -0.68 -4.06
C ASN A 79 8.19 -1.62 -2.84
N PHE A 80 8.15 -1.05 -1.64
CA PHE A 80 8.14 -1.79 -0.40
C PHE A 80 6.74 -2.36 -0.17
N SER A 81 6.51 -3.54 -0.67
CA SER A 81 5.49 -4.42 -0.12
C SER A 81 6.14 -5.16 1.06
N PRO A 82 5.62 -5.06 2.28
CA PRO A 82 6.11 -5.86 3.42
C PRO A 82 6.01 -7.36 3.18
N THR A 83 5.40 -7.75 2.10
CA THR A 83 5.18 -9.14 1.68
C THR A 83 5.38 -9.27 0.18
N ASP A 84 6.60 -9.60 -0.26
CA ASP A 84 6.78 -10.33 -1.52
C ASP A 84 6.45 -11.84 -1.37
N GLN A 85 5.67 -12.20 -0.40
CA GLN A 85 4.78 -13.32 -0.57
C GLN A 85 3.77 -12.88 -1.62
N GLU A 86 3.75 -13.58 -2.75
CA GLU A 86 2.72 -13.46 -3.76
C GLU A 86 1.39 -13.26 -3.03
N PHE A 87 0.78 -12.06 -3.16
CA PHE A 87 -0.45 -11.75 -2.43
C PHE A 87 -1.51 -12.73 -2.92
N VAL A 88 -1.66 -13.82 -2.19
CA VAL A 88 -2.68 -14.82 -2.50
C VAL A 88 -4.00 -14.29 -1.97
N LEU A 89 -4.87 -13.89 -2.89
CA LEU A 89 -6.23 -13.54 -2.52
C LEU A 89 -6.93 -14.79 -1.96
N SER A 90 -7.26 -14.72 -0.68
CA SER A 90 -8.08 -15.68 0.05
C SER A 90 -9.28 -14.97 0.66
N GLU A 91 -10.27 -15.71 1.13
CA GLU A 91 -11.39 -15.12 1.86
C GLU A 91 -10.90 -14.37 3.10
N GLN A 92 -9.88 -14.89 3.80
CA GLN A 92 -9.32 -14.24 4.98
C GLN A 92 -8.60 -12.94 4.61
N THR A 93 -7.71 -12.95 3.62
CA THR A 93 -7.00 -11.72 3.21
C THR A 93 -7.95 -10.65 2.70
N TYR A 94 -9.07 -11.03 2.09
CA TYR A 94 -10.09 -10.07 1.71
C TYR A 94 -10.86 -9.51 2.91
N ARG A 95 -11.14 -10.31 3.93
CA ARG A 95 -11.74 -9.82 5.18
C ARG A 95 -10.82 -8.83 5.90
N ASP A 96 -9.52 -9.12 5.96
CA ASP A 96 -8.51 -8.22 6.54
C ASP A 96 -8.44 -6.91 5.74
N PHE A 97 -8.54 -6.97 4.42
CA PHE A 97 -8.63 -5.79 3.55
C PHE A 97 -9.89 -4.96 3.82
N LEU A 98 -11.05 -5.59 4.02
CA LEU A 98 -12.28 -4.87 4.39
C LEU A 98 -12.13 -4.13 5.72
N LEU A 99 -11.48 -4.74 6.72
CA LEU A 99 -11.18 -4.10 8.01
C LEU A 99 -10.23 -2.91 7.85
N PHE A 100 -9.20 -3.05 7.01
CA PHE A 100 -8.31 -1.94 6.66
C PHE A 100 -9.10 -0.77 6.03
N ARG A 101 -9.96 -1.06 5.06
CA ARG A 101 -10.82 -0.04 4.43
C ARG A 101 -11.73 0.65 5.44
N GLU A 102 -12.35 -0.11 6.33
CA GLU A 102 -13.18 0.46 7.39
C GLU A 102 -12.38 1.40 8.28
N GLY A 103 -11.17 1.00 8.67
CA GLY A 103 -10.29 1.80 9.52
C GLY A 103 -9.80 3.09 8.84
N VAL A 104 -9.53 3.08 7.55
CA VAL A 104 -8.93 4.20 6.81
C VAL A 104 -10.00 4.99 6.04
N GLU A 105 -10.71 4.33 5.12
CA GLU A 105 -11.63 5.01 4.20
C GLU A 105 -12.88 5.53 4.90
N ILE A 106 -13.52 4.73 5.75
CA ILE A 106 -14.73 5.16 6.44
C ILE A 106 -14.46 6.32 7.40
N ASN A 107 -13.30 6.32 8.07
CA ASN A 107 -12.94 7.46 8.92
C ASN A 107 -12.66 8.72 8.10
N ALA A 108 -11.99 8.61 6.95
CA ALA A 108 -11.80 9.74 6.03
C ALA A 108 -13.15 10.25 5.49
N ILE A 109 -14.05 9.36 5.05
CA ILE A 109 -15.41 9.71 4.59
C ILE A 109 -16.18 10.52 5.64
N ARG A 110 -16.08 10.16 6.92
CA ARG A 110 -16.73 10.94 8.00
C ARG A 110 -16.18 12.37 8.10
N LEU A 111 -14.91 12.58 7.79
CA LEU A 111 -14.29 13.90 7.79
C LEU A 111 -14.73 14.73 6.58
N THR A 112 -14.95 14.13 5.39
CA THR A 112 -15.28 14.86 4.15
C THR A 112 -16.45 15.81 4.29
N ARG A 113 -17.41 15.51 5.18
CA ARG A 113 -18.54 16.40 5.45
C ARG A 113 -18.13 17.83 5.79
N LYS A 114 -16.95 17.99 6.42
CA LYS A 114 -16.45 19.30 6.89
C LYS A 114 -15.25 19.79 6.07
N THR A 115 -14.52 18.89 5.44
CA THR A 115 -13.21 19.17 4.85
C THR A 115 -13.21 19.17 3.33
N ALA A 116 -14.05 18.35 2.69
CA ALA A 116 -14.02 18.19 1.24
C ALA A 116 -14.36 19.49 0.49
N THR A 117 -13.54 19.81 -0.49
CA THR A 117 -13.65 20.95 -1.39
C THR A 117 -14.25 20.55 -2.73
N GLU A 118 -14.58 21.53 -3.58
CA GLU A 118 -15.05 21.24 -4.94
C GLU A 118 -13.96 20.57 -5.80
N GLU A 119 -12.69 20.92 -5.59
CA GLU A 119 -11.55 20.29 -6.26
C GLU A 119 -11.43 18.82 -5.88
N ASP A 120 -11.74 18.46 -4.64
CA ASP A 120 -11.73 17.06 -4.20
C ASP A 120 -12.81 16.25 -4.94
N TYR A 121 -14.01 16.78 -5.07
CA TYR A 121 -15.09 16.12 -5.83
C TYR A 121 -14.75 15.96 -7.31
N GLN A 122 -14.20 17.00 -7.94
CA GLN A 122 -13.75 16.94 -9.33
C GLN A 122 -12.66 15.88 -9.53
N ARG A 123 -11.74 15.75 -8.58
CA ARG A 123 -10.70 14.70 -8.63
C ARG A 123 -11.31 13.30 -8.54
N MET A 124 -12.30 13.09 -7.67
CA MET A 124 -13.01 11.80 -7.60
C MET A 124 -13.73 11.49 -8.92
N GLU A 125 -14.43 12.47 -9.51
CA GLU A 125 -15.10 12.32 -10.80
C GLU A 125 -14.12 11.95 -11.91
N GLN A 126 -12.97 12.64 -11.99
CA GLN A 126 -11.90 12.31 -12.94
C GLN A 126 -11.38 10.87 -12.77
N CYS A 127 -11.28 10.36 -11.55
CA CYS A 127 -10.90 8.96 -11.30
C CYS A 127 -11.96 7.99 -11.82
N VAL A 128 -13.25 8.27 -11.62
CA VAL A 128 -14.34 7.44 -12.14
C VAL A 128 -14.37 7.47 -13.66
N ASP A 129 -14.15 8.62 -14.28
CA ASP A 129 -14.08 8.73 -15.74
C ASP A 129 -12.85 7.98 -16.30
N ALA A 130 -11.72 8.00 -15.58
CA ALA A 130 -10.55 7.19 -15.92
C ALA A 130 -10.83 5.69 -15.81
N MET A 131 -11.59 5.24 -14.80
CA MET A 131 -12.06 3.85 -14.70
C MET A 131 -12.92 3.48 -15.91
N GLN A 132 -13.87 4.33 -16.29
CA GLN A 132 -14.72 4.09 -17.46
C GLN A 132 -13.92 4.04 -18.76
N ALA A 133 -12.96 4.94 -18.94
CA ALA A 133 -12.09 4.97 -20.11
C ALA A 133 -11.15 3.75 -20.19
N ALA A 134 -10.72 3.24 -19.04
CA ALA A 134 -9.84 2.07 -18.92
C ALA A 134 -10.60 0.73 -18.82
N TYR A 135 -11.91 0.72 -19.09
CA TYR A 135 -12.77 -0.44 -18.84
C TYR A 135 -12.22 -1.76 -19.40
N ASP A 136 -11.67 -1.74 -20.61
CA ASP A 136 -11.10 -2.92 -21.27
C ASP A 136 -9.62 -3.16 -20.94
N THR A 137 -8.96 -2.23 -20.25
CA THR A 137 -7.54 -2.30 -19.91
C THR A 137 -7.38 -2.57 -18.41
N LYS A 138 -7.27 -3.86 -18.07
CA LYS A 138 -7.33 -4.37 -16.69
C LYS A 138 -6.42 -3.60 -15.71
N ASP A 139 -5.15 -3.40 -16.03
CA ASP A 139 -4.20 -2.79 -15.11
C ASP A 139 -4.47 -1.29 -14.93
N GLN A 140 -4.86 -0.59 -16.00
CA GLN A 140 -5.22 0.82 -15.94
C GLN A 140 -6.53 1.02 -15.16
N TYR A 141 -7.51 0.11 -15.33
CA TYR A 141 -8.75 0.14 -14.56
C TYR A 141 -8.48 0.00 -13.06
N ASN A 142 -7.68 -1.01 -12.66
CA ASN A 142 -7.37 -1.26 -11.25
C ASN A 142 -6.59 -0.11 -10.61
N LEU A 143 -5.71 0.54 -11.36
CA LEU A 143 -5.00 1.72 -10.90
C LEU A 143 -5.95 2.92 -10.75
N ALA A 144 -6.88 3.11 -11.68
CA ALA A 144 -7.89 4.16 -11.61
C ALA A 144 -8.86 3.94 -10.42
N ASP A 145 -9.25 2.69 -10.15
CA ASP A 145 -10.03 2.27 -9.00
C ASP A 145 -9.30 2.62 -7.68
N TYR A 146 -8.03 2.26 -7.56
CA TYR A 146 -7.19 2.67 -6.43
C TYR A 146 -7.13 4.20 -6.28
N ASN A 147 -6.91 4.93 -7.37
CA ASN A 147 -6.82 6.38 -7.35
C ASN A 147 -8.12 7.04 -6.90
N PHE A 148 -9.28 6.45 -7.24
CA PHE A 148 -10.58 6.88 -6.73
C PHE A 148 -10.63 6.78 -5.19
N HIS A 149 -10.28 5.62 -4.63
CA HIS A 149 -10.27 5.41 -3.19
C HIS A 149 -9.26 6.33 -2.48
N LEU A 150 -8.09 6.54 -3.08
CA LEU A 150 -7.11 7.51 -2.58
C LEU A 150 -7.66 8.94 -2.60
N ALA A 151 -8.39 9.34 -3.65
CA ALA A 151 -9.02 10.66 -3.73
C ALA A 151 -10.09 10.86 -2.63
N VAL A 152 -10.90 9.83 -2.38
CA VAL A 152 -11.89 9.83 -1.29
C VAL A 152 -11.22 10.03 0.07
N VAL A 153 -10.14 9.29 0.34
CA VAL A 153 -9.39 9.40 1.61
C VAL A 153 -8.73 10.77 1.74
N SER A 154 -8.14 11.27 0.65
CA SER A 154 -7.47 12.58 0.63
C SER A 154 -8.42 13.74 0.90
N ALA A 155 -9.68 13.64 0.45
CA ALA A 155 -10.73 14.64 0.72
C ALA A 155 -11.12 14.75 2.21
N GLY A 156 -10.74 13.76 3.02
CA GLY A 156 -10.82 13.85 4.47
C GLY A 156 -9.79 14.78 5.07
N HIS A 157 -8.81 15.26 4.29
CA HIS A 157 -7.70 16.15 4.67
C HIS A 157 -6.98 15.69 5.95
N ASN A 158 -6.85 14.36 6.12
CA ASN A 158 -6.08 13.73 7.18
C ASN A 158 -4.84 13.05 6.59
N GLU A 159 -3.68 13.65 6.83
CA GLU A 159 -2.42 13.21 6.25
C GLU A 159 -2.06 11.76 6.61
N LEU A 160 -2.35 11.31 7.84
CA LEU A 160 -2.03 9.96 8.28
C LEU A 160 -2.88 8.91 7.57
N LEU A 161 -4.18 9.18 7.36
CA LEU A 161 -5.05 8.29 6.59
C LEU A 161 -4.60 8.21 5.13
N THR A 162 -4.27 9.34 4.52
CA THR A 162 -3.75 9.40 3.14
C THR A 162 -2.44 8.62 3.00
N ARG A 163 -1.51 8.81 3.93
CA ARG A 163 -0.25 8.06 3.96
C ARG A 163 -0.46 6.55 4.14
N ALA A 164 -1.44 6.14 4.93
CA ALA A 164 -1.79 4.72 5.09
C ALA A 164 -2.24 4.09 3.77
N MET A 165 -3.05 4.81 2.98
CA MET A 165 -3.45 4.36 1.63
C MET A 165 -2.24 4.24 0.70
N ILE A 166 -1.39 5.27 0.65
CA ILE A 166 -0.20 5.31 -0.22
C ILE A 166 0.77 4.17 0.14
N ALA A 167 1.04 3.96 1.42
CA ALA A 167 1.95 2.91 1.89
C ALA A 167 1.48 1.49 1.54
N ASN A 168 0.18 1.30 1.32
CA ASN A 168 -0.42 0.01 1.00
C ASN A 168 -0.86 -0.11 -0.47
N GLN A 169 -0.47 0.82 -1.36
CA GLN A 169 -0.90 0.86 -2.76
C GLN A 169 -0.78 -0.49 -3.47
N ASN A 170 0.38 -1.13 -3.42
CA ASN A 170 0.62 -2.39 -4.13
C ASN A 170 -0.32 -3.50 -3.66
N THR A 171 -0.52 -3.63 -2.35
CA THR A 171 -1.46 -4.61 -1.77
C THR A 171 -2.89 -4.32 -2.19
N ILE A 172 -3.32 -3.06 -2.12
CA ILE A 172 -4.68 -2.64 -2.51
C ILE A 172 -4.93 -2.91 -3.99
N VAL A 173 -4.00 -2.51 -4.86
CA VAL A 173 -4.11 -2.75 -6.31
C VAL A 173 -4.13 -4.26 -6.62
N SER A 174 -3.36 -5.08 -5.90
CA SER A 174 -3.40 -6.54 -6.05
C SER A 174 -4.76 -7.12 -5.67
N VAL A 175 -5.38 -6.64 -4.58
CA VAL A 175 -6.75 -7.03 -4.19
C VAL A 175 -7.74 -6.64 -5.28
N PHE A 176 -7.69 -5.39 -5.76
CA PHE A 176 -8.59 -4.92 -6.82
C PHE A 176 -8.40 -5.71 -8.12
N THR A 177 -7.15 -6.02 -8.49
CA THR A 177 -6.85 -6.85 -9.67
C THR A 177 -7.53 -8.20 -9.60
N ALA A 178 -7.49 -8.85 -8.44
CA ALA A 178 -8.13 -10.14 -8.26
C ALA A 178 -9.66 -10.02 -8.21
N MET A 179 -10.19 -8.97 -7.57
CA MET A 179 -11.64 -8.73 -7.48
C MET A 179 -12.26 -8.35 -8.83
N ASN A 180 -11.58 -7.50 -9.61
CA ASN A 180 -12.05 -7.02 -10.91
C ASN A 180 -11.79 -8.02 -12.05
N ALA A 181 -11.18 -9.18 -11.76
CA ALA A 181 -11.06 -10.29 -12.70
C ALA A 181 -12.39 -11.05 -12.91
N VAL A 182 -13.34 -10.90 -11.97
CA VAL A 182 -14.65 -11.56 -12.04
C VAL A 182 -15.58 -10.78 -12.97
N PRO A 183 -16.36 -11.44 -13.85
CA PRO A 183 -17.36 -10.80 -14.72
C PRO A 183 -18.28 -9.85 -13.95
N ASP A 184 -18.74 -8.79 -14.60
CA ASP A 184 -19.66 -7.76 -14.10
C ASP A 184 -19.12 -6.90 -12.93
N ALA A 185 -17.87 -7.14 -12.48
CA ALA A 185 -17.28 -6.36 -11.40
C ALA A 185 -17.11 -4.89 -11.75
N ARG A 186 -16.68 -4.62 -12.97
CA ARG A 186 -16.31 -3.28 -13.41
C ARG A 186 -17.51 -2.38 -13.62
N ASP A 187 -18.62 -2.91 -14.19
CA ASP A 187 -19.88 -2.16 -14.33
C ASP A 187 -20.43 -1.76 -12.96
N PHE A 188 -20.45 -2.71 -12.04
CA PHE A 188 -20.85 -2.45 -10.67
C PHE A 188 -19.93 -1.40 -10.00
N GLY A 189 -18.61 -1.51 -10.20
CA GLY A 189 -17.62 -0.57 -9.65
C GLY A 189 -17.86 0.86 -10.12
N VAL A 190 -17.87 1.11 -11.43
CA VAL A 190 -18.05 2.46 -12.00
C VAL A 190 -19.34 3.10 -11.51
N ASN A 191 -20.48 2.38 -11.56
CA ASN A 191 -21.77 2.91 -11.15
C ASN A 191 -21.81 3.22 -9.64
N SER A 192 -21.26 2.34 -8.81
CA SER A 192 -21.19 2.54 -7.36
C SER A 192 -20.31 3.73 -7.00
N HIS A 193 -19.19 3.93 -7.68
CA HIS A 193 -18.30 5.05 -7.42
C HIS A 193 -18.93 6.39 -7.80
N ARG A 194 -19.64 6.46 -8.93
CA ARG A 194 -20.43 7.65 -9.28
C ARG A 194 -21.46 8.01 -8.21
N GLN A 195 -22.17 7.02 -7.71
CA GLN A 195 -23.15 7.23 -6.64
C GLN A 195 -22.48 7.70 -5.34
N ILE A 196 -21.30 7.17 -5.02
CA ILE A 196 -20.51 7.61 -3.86
C ILE A 196 -20.13 9.09 -3.99
N VAL A 197 -19.63 9.55 -5.14
CA VAL A 197 -19.28 10.96 -5.35
C VAL A 197 -20.50 11.85 -5.18
N GLN A 198 -21.62 11.49 -5.79
CA GLN A 198 -22.87 12.24 -5.63
C GLN A 198 -23.29 12.35 -4.17
N ASN A 199 -23.34 11.23 -3.46
CA ASN A 199 -23.73 11.21 -2.05
C ASN A 199 -22.76 12.00 -1.16
N LEU A 200 -21.45 11.98 -1.46
CA LEU A 200 -20.45 12.81 -0.74
C LEU A 200 -20.69 14.29 -0.98
N ARG A 201 -20.95 14.70 -2.23
CA ARG A 201 -21.27 16.09 -2.60
C ARG A 201 -22.54 16.59 -1.91
N GLU A 202 -23.54 15.73 -1.79
CA GLU A 202 -24.79 15.99 -1.08
C GLU A 202 -24.65 15.84 0.45
N LYS A 203 -23.47 15.55 0.95
CA LYS A 203 -23.15 15.32 2.39
C LYS A 203 -23.97 14.20 3.03
N GLN A 204 -24.37 13.23 2.24
CA GLN A 204 -25.14 12.04 2.65
C GLN A 204 -24.19 10.94 3.15
N ILE A 205 -23.41 11.24 4.18
CA ILE A 205 -22.32 10.38 4.67
C ILE A 205 -22.80 8.98 5.06
N LYS A 206 -24.01 8.86 5.62
CA LYS A 206 -24.57 7.56 5.98
C LYS A 206 -24.76 6.68 4.76
N GLN A 207 -25.35 7.22 3.67
CA GLN A 207 -25.54 6.49 2.43
C GLN A 207 -24.23 6.03 1.82
N VAL A 208 -23.17 6.87 1.90
CA VAL A 208 -21.83 6.48 1.45
C VAL A 208 -21.30 5.28 2.25
N ILE A 209 -21.40 5.33 3.58
CA ILE A 209 -20.94 4.24 4.45
C ILE A 209 -21.74 2.96 4.17
N ASP A 210 -23.06 3.06 4.02
CA ASP A 210 -23.93 1.93 3.69
C ASP A 210 -23.53 1.31 2.32
N SER A 211 -23.24 2.15 1.30
CA SER A 211 -22.77 1.69 -0.02
C SER A 211 -21.43 0.92 0.08
N TYR A 212 -20.48 1.40 0.88
CA TYR A 212 -19.22 0.68 1.13
C TYR A 212 -19.45 -0.69 1.78
N ALA A 213 -20.36 -0.76 2.75
CA ALA A 213 -20.71 -2.02 3.42
C ALA A 213 -21.37 -3.01 2.45
N GLU A 214 -22.26 -2.54 1.58
CA GLU A 214 -22.93 -3.35 0.54
C GLU A 214 -21.91 -3.85 -0.51
N MET A 215 -21.03 -2.98 -0.99
CA MET A 215 -19.93 -3.38 -1.90
C MET A 215 -19.05 -4.46 -1.28
N GLY A 216 -18.69 -4.33 0.01
CA GLY A 216 -17.91 -5.32 0.72
C GLY A 216 -18.62 -6.68 0.79
N LYS A 217 -19.90 -6.70 1.13
CA LYS A 217 -20.72 -7.91 1.17
C LYS A 217 -20.88 -8.56 -0.22
N TYR A 218 -21.15 -7.75 -1.24
CA TYR A 218 -21.30 -8.21 -2.61
C TYR A 218 -20.01 -8.88 -3.11
N ASN A 219 -18.89 -8.24 -2.91
CA ASN A 219 -17.59 -8.74 -3.33
C ASN A 219 -17.19 -10.01 -2.55
N LEU A 220 -17.47 -10.06 -1.25
CA LEU A 220 -17.21 -11.26 -0.45
C LEU A 220 -18.03 -12.46 -0.93
N ALA A 221 -19.30 -12.26 -1.25
CA ALA A 221 -20.18 -13.31 -1.78
C ALA A 221 -19.69 -13.81 -3.17
N ARG A 222 -19.10 -12.93 -3.99
CA ARG A 222 -18.49 -13.29 -5.29
C ARG A 222 -17.22 -14.10 -5.11
N LEU A 223 -16.33 -13.68 -4.22
CA LEU A 223 -15.12 -14.42 -3.86
C LEU A 223 -15.45 -15.83 -3.37
N HIS A 224 -16.41 -15.96 -2.49
CA HIS A 224 -16.83 -17.26 -1.96
C HIS A 224 -17.27 -18.21 -3.08
N ARG A 225 -18.05 -17.71 -4.07
CA ARG A 225 -18.42 -18.49 -5.25
C ARG A 225 -17.20 -18.87 -6.10
N PHE A 226 -16.34 -17.90 -6.39
CA PHE A 226 -15.12 -18.13 -7.18
C PHE A 226 -14.22 -19.22 -6.60
N PHE A 227 -13.98 -19.23 -5.28
CA PHE A 227 -13.18 -20.26 -4.62
C PHE A 227 -13.88 -21.60 -4.48
N LYS A 228 -15.21 -21.63 -4.49
CA LYS A 228 -15.98 -22.87 -4.46
C LYS A 228 -15.98 -23.58 -5.81
N ASP A 229 -16.05 -22.82 -6.89
CA ASP A 229 -16.11 -23.33 -8.27
C ASP A 229 -14.71 -23.69 -8.81
N SER A 230 -13.64 -23.28 -8.12
CA SER A 230 -12.23 -23.55 -8.48
C SER A 230 -11.68 -24.82 -7.79
N LYS A 231 -12.48 -25.53 -6.99
CA LYS A 231 -12.17 -26.81 -6.37
C LYS A 231 -12.87 -27.94 -7.09
#